data_92e63c5448195c71bb6d99340f17c506
#
_entry.id   92e63c5448195c71bb6d99340f17c506
#
_cell.length_a   1.000
_cell.length_b   1.000
_cell.length_c   1.000
_cell.angle_alpha   90.00
_cell.angle_beta   90.00
_cell.angle_gamma   90.00
#
_symmetry.space_group_name_H-M   'P 1'
#
loop_
_entity.id
_entity.type
_entity.pdbx_description
1 polymer ?
#
loop_
_entity_poly.entity_id
_entity_poly.type
_entity_poly.pdbx_seq_one_letter_code
_entity_poly.pdbx_strand_id
1 'polypeptide(L)'
;MFVLDPSGQGLLLMGSTKALATANWWSIAEVTLTAAVGVAALAGGFQGWALKRTTVLERWMLIVAGFEPLACYGPALQQALRRLDHEGVVLGGIDTGAVVLAEAGLLDGHRATVHWEALEAFKERYPRLQVTQELFEIDRRRITCAGGTASIDLMLDLIGQAHGSELAVQVSEQFVLGRIRQRQDHQRMQIASRYCISNKKLVKVIGEMERNIEQPLNTQVLADAVQVTRRQLERLFRLHLDDTPSGFYLRLRLDKARQLLRQTDMSVLEVAVACGFESASYFTRSYRARFERCPREDRLARVV
;
A
#
# COMPACT_ATOMS: atom_id res chain seq x y z
N MET A 1 9.39 -16.65 8.57
CA MET A 1 10.75 -16.11 8.62
C MET A 1 11.60 -16.94 7.69
N PHE A 2 11.96 -16.37 6.56
CA PHE A 2 12.91 -17.02 5.65
C PHE A 2 14.19 -16.21 5.71
N VAL A 3 15.25 -16.81 6.25
CA VAL A 3 16.60 -16.24 6.26
C VAL A 3 17.37 -16.97 5.17
N LEU A 4 17.74 -16.27 4.12
CA LEU A 4 18.64 -16.81 3.10
C LEU A 4 20.06 -16.37 3.38
N ASP A 5 20.94 -17.31 3.23
CA ASP A 5 22.32 -17.48 3.63
C ASP A 5 23.27 -16.27 3.42
N PRO A 6 24.19 -16.00 4.37
CA PRO A 6 25.23 -14.96 4.29
C PRO A 6 26.29 -15.19 3.20
N SER A 7 26.27 -16.29 2.47
CA SER A 7 27.28 -16.62 1.43
C SER A 7 27.11 -15.87 0.10
N GLY A 8 26.32 -14.78 0.06
CA GLY A 8 26.30 -13.85 -1.08
C GLY A 8 25.20 -14.07 -2.11
N GLN A 9 24.19 -14.90 -1.82
CA GLN A 9 23.07 -15.18 -2.74
C GLN A 9 21.74 -15.15 -2.01
N GLY A 10 21.44 -14.15 -1.18
CA GLY A 10 20.29 -14.29 -0.34
C GLY A 10 19.36 -13.08 -0.28
N LEU A 11 18.08 -13.37 -0.50
CA LEU A 11 16.93 -12.54 -0.19
C LEU A 11 16.49 -12.89 1.23
N LEU A 12 16.47 -11.93 2.15
CA LEU A 12 15.91 -12.12 3.48
C LEU A 12 14.46 -11.65 3.50
N LEU A 13 13.52 -12.57 3.63
CA LEU A 13 12.10 -12.29 3.81
C LEU A 13 11.73 -12.57 5.26
N MET A 14 11.36 -11.53 6.01
CA MET A 14 10.81 -11.65 7.34
C MET A 14 9.32 -11.31 7.34
N GLY A 15 8.48 -12.32 7.56
CA GLY A 15 7.05 -12.17 7.79
C GLY A 15 6.68 -12.63 9.20
N SER A 16 5.65 -12.02 9.80
CA SER A 16 5.11 -12.45 11.09
C SER A 16 4.29 -13.73 10.95
N THR A 17 4.66 -14.79 11.65
CA THR A 17 3.92 -16.06 11.68
C THR A 17 2.62 -16.00 12.50
N LYS A 18 2.42 -14.99 13.35
CA LYS A 18 1.18 -14.83 14.14
C LYS A 18 -0.02 -14.38 13.32
N ALA A 19 0.19 -13.79 12.17
CA ALA A 19 -0.88 -13.32 11.29
C ALA A 19 -1.50 -14.42 10.42
N LEU A 20 -0.92 -15.61 10.36
CA LEU A 20 -1.45 -16.76 9.62
C LEU A 20 -2.75 -17.34 10.20
N ALA A 21 -3.16 -16.96 11.39
CA ALA A 21 -4.31 -17.53 12.07
C ALA A 21 -5.67 -16.88 11.76
N THR A 22 -5.72 -15.75 11.04
CA THR A 22 -6.97 -15.07 10.65
C THR A 22 -7.06 -14.95 9.13
N ALA A 23 -7.48 -16.04 8.53
CA ALA A 23 -7.62 -16.20 7.08
C ALA A 23 -8.50 -15.13 6.43
N ASN A 24 -8.00 -14.50 5.39
CA ASN A 24 -8.56 -14.30 4.05
C ASN A 24 -7.74 -13.33 3.18
N TRP A 25 -6.99 -12.40 3.77
CA TRP A 25 -6.15 -11.46 3.02
C TRP A 25 -4.69 -11.95 2.86
N TRP A 26 -4.26 -12.84 3.72
CA TRP A 26 -2.88 -13.34 3.79
C TRP A 26 -2.52 -14.33 2.69
N SER A 27 -3.49 -15.05 2.15
CA SER A 27 -3.25 -15.92 0.98
C SER A 27 -2.78 -15.12 -0.23
N ILE A 28 -3.24 -13.86 -0.37
CA ILE A 28 -2.81 -12.96 -1.44
C ILE A 28 -1.38 -12.46 -1.18
N ALA A 29 -1.05 -12.12 0.07
CA ALA A 29 0.30 -11.70 0.45
C ALA A 29 1.32 -12.84 0.32
N GLU A 30 0.96 -14.07 0.69
CA GLU A 30 1.80 -15.27 0.47
C GLU A 30 2.00 -15.58 -1.01
N VAL A 31 0.94 -15.50 -1.82
CA VAL A 31 1.05 -15.69 -3.28
C VAL A 31 1.94 -14.62 -3.90
N THR A 32 1.83 -13.38 -3.45
CA THR A 32 2.63 -12.28 -3.99
C THR A 32 4.08 -12.37 -3.55
N LEU A 33 4.30 -12.78 -2.29
CA LEU A 33 5.63 -13.04 -1.76
C LEU A 33 6.28 -14.23 -2.47
N THR A 34 5.53 -15.30 -2.67
CA THR A 34 5.97 -16.48 -3.42
C THR A 34 6.24 -16.12 -4.88
N ALA A 35 5.43 -15.24 -5.48
CA ALA A 35 5.65 -14.73 -6.83
C ALA A 35 6.93 -13.88 -6.91
N ALA A 36 7.16 -12.94 -5.97
CA ALA A 36 8.38 -12.14 -5.94
C ALA A 36 9.64 -12.99 -5.74
N VAL A 37 9.58 -13.99 -4.86
CA VAL A 37 10.66 -15.01 -4.70
C VAL A 37 10.80 -15.86 -5.95
N GLY A 38 9.68 -16.24 -6.57
CA GLY A 38 9.66 -16.99 -7.81
C GLY A 38 10.29 -16.22 -8.97
N VAL A 39 10.01 -14.91 -9.09
CA VAL A 39 10.67 -14.03 -10.10
C VAL A 39 12.18 -14.02 -9.88
N ALA A 40 12.63 -13.83 -8.64
CA ALA A 40 14.05 -13.84 -8.31
C ALA A 40 14.70 -15.23 -8.57
N ALA A 41 13.99 -16.31 -8.25
CA ALA A 41 14.44 -17.68 -8.46
C ALA A 41 14.47 -18.05 -9.95
N LEU A 42 13.47 -17.63 -10.74
CA LEU A 42 13.45 -17.84 -12.20
C LEU A 42 14.56 -17.05 -12.89
N ALA A 43 14.76 -15.78 -12.52
CA ALA A 43 15.88 -14.99 -13.01
C ALA A 43 17.22 -15.65 -12.65
N GLY A 44 17.36 -16.17 -11.44
CA GLY A 44 18.53 -16.93 -11.00
C GLY A 44 18.70 -18.28 -11.72
N GLY A 45 17.60 -18.99 -11.98
CA GLY A 45 17.59 -20.29 -12.68
C GLY A 45 17.96 -20.17 -14.16
N PHE A 46 17.45 -19.16 -14.85
CA PHE A 46 17.79 -18.85 -16.25
C PHE A 46 19.24 -18.39 -16.41
N GLN A 47 19.84 -17.82 -15.36
CA GLN A 47 21.19 -17.27 -15.36
C GLN A 47 22.24 -18.09 -14.61
N GLY A 48 21.91 -19.28 -14.13
CA GLY A 48 22.90 -20.13 -13.47
C GLY A 48 24.20 -20.28 -14.25
N TRP A 49 24.19 -19.95 -15.53
CA TRP A 49 25.34 -19.90 -16.43
C TRP A 49 25.97 -18.49 -16.56
N ALA A 50 25.21 -17.41 -16.43
CA ALA A 50 25.68 -16.02 -16.59
C ALA A 50 26.17 -15.39 -15.27
N LEU A 51 25.59 -15.75 -14.14
CA LEU A 51 25.94 -15.24 -12.80
C LEU A 51 27.35 -15.63 -12.32
N LYS A 52 27.99 -16.63 -12.94
CA LYS A 52 29.38 -16.96 -12.65
C LYS A 52 30.42 -15.91 -13.09
N ARG A 53 29.99 -14.84 -13.79
CA ARG A 53 30.89 -13.81 -14.34
C ARG A 53 30.71 -12.38 -13.79
N THR A 54 29.73 -12.10 -12.94
CA THR A 54 29.55 -10.76 -12.35
C THR A 54 29.97 -10.76 -10.88
N THR A 55 31.09 -10.13 -10.61
CA THR A 55 31.76 -10.03 -9.31
C THR A 55 31.18 -8.98 -8.37
N VAL A 56 29.99 -8.43 -8.62
CA VAL A 56 29.33 -7.45 -7.75
C VAL A 56 27.87 -7.85 -7.59
N LEU A 57 27.64 -8.86 -6.77
CA LEU A 57 26.32 -9.08 -6.19
C LEU A 57 26.14 -8.01 -5.10
N GLU A 58 25.38 -6.97 -5.41
CA GLU A 58 24.90 -6.05 -4.39
C GLU A 58 24.13 -6.86 -3.34
N ARG A 59 24.54 -6.71 -2.08
CA ARG A 59 23.87 -7.38 -0.97
C ARG A 59 22.56 -6.62 -0.69
N TRP A 60 21.45 -7.31 -0.76
CA TRP A 60 20.12 -6.74 -0.54
C TRP A 60 19.48 -7.34 0.70
N MET A 61 18.72 -6.52 1.40
CA MET A 61 17.78 -6.96 2.43
C MET A 61 16.44 -6.30 2.23
N LEU A 62 15.41 -7.10 1.95
CA LEU A 62 14.04 -6.65 1.82
C LEU A 62 13.21 -7.07 3.04
N ILE A 63 12.52 -6.12 3.66
CA ILE A 63 11.62 -6.34 4.78
C ILE A 63 10.20 -6.31 4.25
N VAL A 64 9.46 -7.39 4.44
CA VAL A 64 8.03 -7.45 4.14
C VAL A 64 7.25 -7.40 5.44
N ALA A 65 6.35 -6.47 5.58
CA ALA A 65 5.52 -6.33 6.76
C ALA A 65 4.06 -6.06 6.38
N GLY A 66 3.12 -6.53 7.21
CA GLY A 66 1.69 -6.31 7.09
C GLY A 66 1.17 -5.24 8.05
N PHE A 67 -0.02 -5.44 8.62
CA PHE A 67 -0.78 -4.41 9.33
C PHE A 67 -0.10 -3.78 10.56
N GLU A 68 0.78 -4.50 11.26
CA GLU A 68 1.45 -4.01 12.49
C GLU A 68 2.96 -4.22 12.42
N PRO A 69 3.66 -3.50 11.54
CA PRO A 69 5.09 -3.74 11.31
C PRO A 69 5.94 -3.55 12.57
N LEU A 70 5.58 -2.60 13.44
CA LEU A 70 6.37 -2.28 14.62
C LEU A 70 6.13 -3.25 15.80
N ALA A 71 5.00 -3.93 15.83
CA ALA A 71 4.74 -4.96 16.85
C ALA A 71 5.64 -6.19 16.67
N CYS A 72 6.08 -6.45 15.44
CA CYS A 72 6.90 -7.60 15.08
C CYS A 72 8.41 -7.31 15.09
N TYR A 73 8.83 -6.03 15.05
CA TYR A 73 10.20 -5.61 14.82
C TYR A 73 10.71 -4.69 15.94
N GLY A 74 11.40 -5.28 16.90
CA GLY A 74 11.94 -4.58 18.05
C GLY A 74 13.29 -3.86 17.78
N PRO A 75 13.86 -3.21 18.82
CA PRO A 75 15.11 -2.42 18.73
C PRO A 75 16.31 -3.20 18.17
N ALA A 76 16.38 -4.51 18.39
CA ALA A 76 17.46 -5.36 17.89
C ALA A 76 17.51 -5.38 16.35
N LEU A 77 16.34 -5.42 15.69
CA LEU A 77 16.29 -5.33 14.22
C LEU A 77 16.73 -3.93 13.74
N GLN A 78 16.31 -2.85 14.41
CA GLN A 78 16.71 -1.50 14.03
C GLN A 78 18.24 -1.34 14.08
N GLN A 79 18.89 -1.88 15.12
CA GLN A 79 20.36 -1.88 15.22
C GLN A 79 21.01 -2.71 14.09
N ALA A 80 20.45 -3.88 13.80
CA ALA A 80 20.95 -4.72 12.71
C ALA A 80 20.84 -4.02 11.35
N LEU A 81 19.69 -3.32 11.08
CA LEU A 81 19.49 -2.57 9.86
C LEU A 81 20.47 -1.41 9.71
N ARG A 82 20.72 -0.65 10.78
CA ARG A 82 21.73 0.43 10.77
C ARG A 82 23.14 -0.11 10.52
N ARG A 83 23.50 -1.26 11.08
CA ARG A 83 24.77 -1.90 10.81
C ARG A 83 24.90 -2.32 9.35
N LEU A 84 23.87 -2.95 8.79
CA LEU A 84 23.85 -3.36 7.38
C LEU A 84 23.94 -2.14 6.44
N ASP A 85 23.32 -1.02 6.81
CA ASP A 85 23.46 0.23 6.06
C ASP A 85 24.90 0.73 6.05
N HIS A 86 25.59 0.73 7.21
CA HIS A 86 27.02 1.05 7.29
C HIS A 86 27.89 0.11 6.45
N GLU A 87 27.51 -1.15 6.34
CA GLU A 87 28.19 -2.14 5.50
C GLU A 87 27.88 -1.97 4.00
N GLY A 88 27.04 -0.99 3.62
CA GLY A 88 26.70 -0.70 2.22
C GLY A 88 25.61 -1.60 1.63
N VAL A 89 24.88 -2.35 2.45
CA VAL A 89 23.78 -3.20 1.99
C VAL A 89 22.61 -2.33 1.49
N VAL A 90 22.01 -2.73 0.37
CA VAL A 90 20.77 -2.12 -0.12
C VAL A 90 19.62 -2.59 0.77
N LEU A 91 18.90 -1.64 1.38
CA LEU A 91 17.80 -1.93 2.28
C LEU A 91 16.48 -1.59 1.64
N GLY A 92 15.51 -2.50 1.73
CA GLY A 92 14.18 -2.29 1.16
C GLY A 92 13.05 -2.66 2.11
N GLY A 93 11.88 -2.01 1.89
CA GLY A 93 10.64 -2.29 2.57
C GLY A 93 9.50 -2.54 1.58
N ILE A 94 8.81 -3.66 1.73
CA ILE A 94 7.65 -4.04 0.91
C ILE A 94 6.39 -3.98 1.78
N ASP A 95 5.29 -3.50 1.20
CA ASP A 95 4.03 -3.24 1.87
C ASP A 95 4.21 -2.18 2.97
N THR A 96 4.05 -2.52 4.23
CA THR A 96 4.37 -1.63 5.36
C THR A 96 5.81 -1.79 5.89
N GLY A 97 6.65 -2.56 5.22
CA GLY A 97 8.08 -2.71 5.54
C GLY A 97 8.85 -1.39 5.51
N ALA A 98 8.39 -0.41 4.73
CA ALA A 98 8.92 0.95 4.74
C ALA A 98 8.81 1.62 6.13
N VAL A 99 7.78 1.29 6.92
CA VAL A 99 7.60 1.80 8.30
C VAL A 99 8.76 1.36 9.20
N VAL A 100 9.23 0.12 9.04
CA VAL A 100 10.37 -0.42 9.81
C VAL A 100 11.66 0.33 9.50
N LEU A 101 11.88 0.65 8.22
CA LEU A 101 13.03 1.44 7.79
C LEU A 101 12.95 2.90 8.27
N ALA A 102 11.75 3.49 8.23
CA ALA A 102 11.51 4.85 8.72
C ALA A 102 11.75 4.94 10.24
N GLU A 103 11.26 3.95 11.01
CA GLU A 103 11.48 3.89 12.46
C GLU A 103 12.97 3.70 12.83
N ALA A 104 13.73 3.06 11.97
CA ALA A 104 15.17 2.96 12.12
C ALA A 104 15.93 4.24 11.69
N GLY A 105 15.24 5.29 11.17
CA GLY A 105 15.85 6.52 10.65
C GLY A 105 16.56 6.33 9.30
N LEU A 106 16.27 5.26 8.58
CA LEU A 106 16.97 4.87 7.34
C LEU A 106 16.34 5.43 6.06
N LEU A 107 15.19 6.09 6.17
CA LEU A 107 14.52 6.75 5.04
C LEU A 107 14.67 8.28 5.03
N ASP A 108 15.37 8.88 6.00
CA ASP A 108 15.57 10.31 6.05
C ASP A 108 16.31 10.81 4.79
N GLY A 109 15.73 11.82 4.14
CA GLY A 109 16.25 12.36 2.88
C GLY A 109 16.13 11.42 1.67
N HIS A 110 15.32 10.38 1.77
CA HIS A 110 14.98 9.48 0.68
C HIS A 110 13.51 9.61 0.28
N ARG A 111 13.24 9.31 -1.00
CA ARG A 111 11.87 9.08 -1.46
C ARG A 111 11.43 7.68 -1.05
N ALA A 112 10.19 7.56 -0.61
CA ALA A 112 9.65 6.29 -0.16
C ALA A 112 8.17 6.17 -0.53
N THR A 113 7.73 4.94 -0.73
CA THR A 113 6.33 4.57 -0.86
C THR A 113 5.98 3.48 0.14
N VAL A 114 4.69 3.29 0.37
CA VAL A 114 4.11 2.28 1.25
C VAL A 114 2.77 1.85 0.67
N HIS A 115 2.20 0.74 1.12
CA HIS A 115 0.87 0.33 0.68
C HIS A 115 -0.15 1.46 0.83
N TRP A 116 -1.02 1.64 -0.16
CA TRP A 116 -1.96 2.78 -0.23
C TRP A 116 -2.86 2.89 1.02
N GLU A 117 -3.17 1.79 1.69
CA GLU A 117 -3.94 1.83 2.93
C GLU A 117 -3.17 2.46 4.09
N ALA A 118 -1.86 2.27 4.16
CA ALA A 118 -1.00 2.82 5.19
C ALA A 118 -0.45 4.22 4.87
N LEU A 119 -0.65 4.71 3.65
CA LEU A 119 -0.01 5.92 3.11
C LEU A 119 -0.24 7.17 3.98
N GLU A 120 -1.48 7.41 4.39
CA GLU A 120 -1.82 8.60 5.17
C GLU A 120 -1.26 8.50 6.60
N ALA A 121 -1.37 7.33 7.23
CA ALA A 121 -0.78 7.09 8.54
C ALA A 121 0.76 7.21 8.50
N PHE A 122 1.37 6.78 7.41
CA PHE A 122 2.80 6.89 7.20
C PHE A 122 3.26 8.34 7.06
N LYS A 123 2.54 9.17 6.29
CA LYS A 123 2.81 10.61 6.17
C LYS A 123 2.64 11.35 7.49
N GLU A 124 1.58 11.02 8.24
CA GLU A 124 1.32 11.65 9.53
C GLU A 124 2.41 11.33 10.56
N ARG A 125 2.82 10.06 10.63
CA ARG A 125 3.85 9.60 11.57
C ARG A 125 5.25 10.11 11.21
N TYR A 126 5.55 10.25 9.91
CA TYR A 126 6.87 10.66 9.41
C TYR A 126 6.78 11.88 8.48
N PRO A 127 6.38 13.05 8.98
CA PRO A 127 6.07 14.23 8.15
C PRO A 127 7.29 14.80 7.41
N ARG A 128 8.51 14.40 7.78
CA ARG A 128 9.75 14.82 7.10
C ARG A 128 10.15 13.94 5.92
N LEU A 129 9.52 12.79 5.74
CA LEU A 129 9.82 11.91 4.62
C LEU A 129 9.16 12.38 3.32
N GLN A 130 9.85 12.15 2.20
CA GLN A 130 9.30 12.40 0.86
C GLN A 130 8.47 11.18 0.43
N VAL A 131 7.21 11.13 0.89
CA VAL A 131 6.33 9.99 0.63
C VAL A 131 5.59 10.18 -0.69
N THR A 132 5.73 9.19 -1.60
CA THR A 132 5.07 9.14 -2.91
C THR A 132 3.90 8.15 -2.91
N GLN A 133 3.11 8.15 -4.01
CA GLN A 133 2.03 7.18 -4.25
C GLN A 133 2.40 6.19 -5.38
N GLU A 134 3.68 6.14 -5.71
CA GLU A 134 4.21 5.26 -6.73
C GLU A 134 4.06 3.78 -6.33
N LEU A 135 4.08 2.86 -7.29
CA LEU A 135 4.08 1.42 -7.00
C LEU A 135 5.30 1.01 -6.20
N PHE A 136 6.44 1.58 -6.53
CA PHE A 136 7.71 1.38 -5.83
C PHE A 136 8.61 2.60 -6.00
N GLU A 137 9.56 2.75 -5.09
CA GLU A 137 10.62 3.76 -5.15
C GLU A 137 11.98 3.08 -5.02
N ILE A 138 12.89 3.47 -5.89
CA ILE A 138 14.30 3.12 -5.83
C ILE A 138 15.06 4.43 -5.71
N ASP A 139 15.62 4.70 -4.54
CA ASP A 139 16.39 5.90 -4.27
C ASP A 139 17.72 5.55 -3.63
N ARG A 140 18.76 5.58 -4.45
CA ARG A 140 20.12 5.17 -4.07
C ARG A 140 20.12 3.74 -3.51
N ARG A 141 20.46 3.55 -2.23
CA ARG A 141 20.46 2.24 -1.57
C ARG A 141 19.17 1.96 -0.78
N ARG A 142 18.07 2.62 -1.13
CA ARG A 142 16.75 2.39 -0.52
C ARG A 142 15.75 1.97 -1.57
N ILE A 143 15.03 0.91 -1.25
CA ILE A 143 13.97 0.38 -2.10
C ILE A 143 12.70 0.31 -1.26
N THR A 144 11.61 0.91 -1.71
CA THR A 144 10.32 0.75 -1.06
C THR A 144 9.27 0.39 -2.10
N CYS A 145 8.31 -0.45 -1.73
CA CYS A 145 7.29 -0.96 -2.63
C CYS A 145 5.94 -1.03 -1.92
N ALA A 146 4.89 -0.70 -2.65
CA ALA A 146 3.52 -0.77 -2.15
C ALA A 146 3.04 -2.18 -1.78
N GLY A 147 3.79 -3.21 -2.15
CA GLY A 147 3.38 -4.59 -1.89
C GLY A 147 2.38 -5.13 -2.92
N GLY A 148 1.77 -6.26 -2.60
CA GLY A 148 0.91 -6.93 -3.54
C GLY A 148 1.64 -7.25 -4.87
N THR A 149 0.93 -7.16 -5.99
CA THR A 149 1.52 -7.40 -7.32
C THR A 149 2.57 -6.35 -7.73
N ALA A 150 2.66 -5.21 -7.05
CA ALA A 150 3.70 -4.21 -7.31
C ALA A 150 5.11 -4.75 -7.00
N SER A 151 5.21 -5.76 -6.14
CA SER A 151 6.49 -6.45 -5.87
C SER A 151 7.03 -7.17 -7.10
N ILE A 152 6.15 -7.66 -7.96
CA ILE A 152 6.53 -8.29 -9.24
C ILE A 152 7.08 -7.21 -10.17
N ASP A 153 6.37 -6.06 -10.29
CA ASP A 153 6.79 -4.97 -11.16
C ASP A 153 8.15 -4.40 -10.71
N LEU A 154 8.36 -4.24 -9.40
CA LEU A 154 9.66 -3.86 -8.83
C LEU A 154 10.78 -4.84 -9.24
N MET A 155 10.54 -6.14 -9.09
CA MET A 155 11.55 -7.14 -9.45
C MET A 155 11.84 -7.16 -10.94
N LEU A 156 10.82 -6.99 -11.78
CA LEU A 156 10.99 -6.89 -13.23
C LEU A 156 11.77 -5.63 -13.64
N ASP A 157 11.52 -4.50 -12.95
CA ASP A 157 12.28 -3.27 -13.16
C ASP A 157 13.77 -3.45 -12.79
N LEU A 158 14.06 -4.06 -11.64
CA LEU A 158 15.43 -4.36 -11.20
C LEU A 158 16.14 -5.33 -12.14
N ILE A 159 15.44 -6.37 -12.63
CA ILE A 159 15.97 -7.30 -13.64
C ILE A 159 16.27 -6.53 -14.94
N GLY A 160 15.35 -5.68 -15.36
CA GLY A 160 15.52 -4.87 -16.57
C GLY A 160 16.73 -3.94 -16.49
N GLN A 161 16.95 -3.31 -15.34
CA GLN A 161 18.11 -2.44 -15.09
C GLN A 161 19.43 -3.22 -15.07
N ALA A 162 19.45 -4.40 -14.43
CA ALA A 162 20.67 -5.19 -14.27
C ALA A 162 21.05 -6.03 -15.50
N HIS A 163 20.04 -6.52 -16.24
CA HIS A 163 20.24 -7.57 -17.26
C HIS A 163 19.57 -7.24 -18.62
N GLY A 164 18.93 -6.08 -18.73
CA GLY A 164 18.23 -5.66 -19.93
C GLY A 164 16.74 -6.01 -19.94
N SER A 165 15.99 -5.20 -20.68
CA SER A 165 14.53 -5.30 -20.75
C SER A 165 14.03 -6.60 -21.37
N GLU A 166 14.81 -7.22 -22.25
CA GLU A 166 14.43 -8.49 -22.90
C GLU A 166 14.25 -9.62 -21.87
N LEU A 167 15.18 -9.75 -20.91
CA LEU A 167 15.03 -10.74 -19.83
C LEU A 167 13.83 -10.44 -18.95
N ALA A 168 13.59 -9.17 -18.61
CA ALA A 168 12.43 -8.79 -17.82
C ALA A 168 11.11 -9.18 -18.52
N VAL A 169 11.02 -9.01 -19.84
CA VAL A 169 9.86 -9.43 -20.64
C VAL A 169 9.71 -10.95 -20.61
N GLN A 170 10.77 -11.70 -20.88
CA GLN A 170 10.73 -13.18 -20.82
C GLN A 170 10.26 -13.68 -19.46
N VAL A 171 10.75 -13.08 -18.36
CA VAL A 171 10.31 -13.43 -17.01
C VAL A 171 8.83 -13.06 -16.81
N SER A 172 8.38 -11.91 -17.29
CA SER A 172 6.97 -11.50 -17.18
C SER A 172 6.01 -12.46 -17.91
N GLU A 173 6.43 -13.00 -19.05
CA GLU A 173 5.66 -14.00 -19.80
C GLU A 173 5.49 -15.31 -19.02
N GLN A 174 6.50 -15.74 -18.25
CA GLN A 174 6.37 -16.91 -17.37
C GLN A 174 5.35 -16.71 -16.25
N PHE A 175 5.12 -15.46 -15.81
CA PHE A 175 4.05 -15.12 -14.86
C PHE A 175 2.70 -14.86 -15.52
N VAL A 176 2.59 -15.03 -16.84
CA VAL A 176 1.36 -14.76 -17.61
C VAL A 176 0.83 -13.33 -17.36
N LEU A 177 1.75 -12.36 -17.21
CA LEU A 177 1.38 -10.97 -16.98
C LEU A 177 0.96 -10.32 -18.31
N GLY A 178 -0.20 -9.69 -18.31
CA GLY A 178 -0.69 -8.96 -19.50
C GLY A 178 0.12 -7.70 -19.81
N ARG A 179 0.82 -7.14 -18.83
CA ARG A 179 1.78 -6.03 -18.99
C ARG A 179 2.65 -5.89 -17.74
N ILE A 180 3.83 -5.32 -17.90
CA ILE A 180 4.66 -4.81 -16.82
C ILE A 180 4.19 -3.38 -16.50
N ARG A 181 3.80 -3.11 -15.27
CA ARG A 181 3.41 -1.77 -14.82
C ARG A 181 4.64 -0.92 -14.60
N GLN A 182 4.52 0.37 -14.91
CA GLN A 182 5.57 1.34 -14.64
C GLN A 182 5.48 1.83 -13.18
N ARG A 183 6.59 2.32 -12.63
CA ARG A 183 6.64 2.87 -11.27
C ARG A 183 5.52 3.88 -11.00
N GLN A 184 5.21 4.73 -11.96
CA GLN A 184 4.19 5.79 -11.88
C GLN A 184 2.75 5.29 -12.03
N ASP A 185 2.53 4.02 -12.32
CA ASP A 185 1.18 3.46 -12.35
C ASP A 185 0.53 3.53 -10.95
N HIS A 186 -0.78 3.67 -10.92
CA HIS A 186 -1.51 3.82 -9.67
C HIS A 186 -1.53 2.51 -8.86
N GLN A 187 -1.32 2.61 -7.56
CA GLN A 187 -1.48 1.47 -6.64
C GLN A 187 -2.92 0.95 -6.60
N ARG A 188 -3.90 1.84 -6.69
CA ARG A 188 -5.33 1.49 -6.68
C ARG A 188 -5.89 1.45 -8.09
N MET A 189 -6.80 0.52 -8.32
CA MET A 189 -7.57 0.50 -9.56
C MET A 189 -8.26 1.86 -9.78
N GLN A 190 -8.34 2.29 -11.03
CA GLN A 190 -9.12 3.48 -11.38
C GLN A 190 -10.55 3.37 -10.86
N ILE A 191 -11.16 4.49 -10.49
CA ILE A 191 -12.54 4.58 -9.96
C ILE A 191 -13.53 3.83 -10.85
N ALA A 192 -13.40 3.99 -12.16
CA ALA A 192 -14.24 3.32 -13.15
C ALA A 192 -14.24 1.80 -12.98
N SER A 193 -13.07 1.21 -12.85
CA SER A 193 -12.89 -0.25 -12.67
C SER A 193 -13.29 -0.70 -11.26
N ARG A 194 -12.95 0.09 -10.23
CA ARG A 194 -13.23 -0.24 -8.83
C ARG A 194 -14.73 -0.35 -8.51
N TYR A 195 -15.52 0.50 -9.13
CA TYR A 195 -16.97 0.52 -8.96
C TYR A 195 -17.75 -0.02 -10.15
N CYS A 196 -17.05 -0.61 -11.15
CA CYS A 196 -17.65 -1.13 -12.38
C CYS A 196 -18.55 -0.12 -13.10
N ILE A 197 -18.13 1.15 -13.16
CA ILE A 197 -18.88 2.25 -13.78
C ILE A 197 -18.18 2.78 -15.03
N SER A 198 -18.93 2.96 -16.11
CA SER A 198 -18.44 3.59 -17.34
C SER A 198 -18.80 5.07 -17.47
N ASN A 199 -19.68 5.58 -16.59
CA ASN A 199 -20.15 6.97 -16.64
C ASN A 199 -19.07 7.95 -16.15
N LYS A 200 -18.50 8.71 -17.08
CA LYS A 200 -17.41 9.68 -16.81
C LYS A 200 -17.77 10.74 -15.77
N LYS A 201 -19.04 11.15 -15.69
CA LYS A 201 -19.52 12.14 -14.71
C LYS A 201 -19.48 11.56 -13.29
N LEU A 202 -19.93 10.29 -13.13
CA LEU A 202 -19.82 9.59 -11.84
C LEU A 202 -18.36 9.38 -11.41
N VAL A 203 -17.51 8.95 -12.33
CA VAL A 203 -16.07 8.79 -12.05
C VAL A 203 -15.47 10.10 -11.53
N LYS A 204 -15.79 11.23 -12.18
CA LYS A 204 -15.31 12.55 -11.74
C LYS A 204 -15.87 12.92 -10.36
N VAL A 205 -17.17 12.73 -10.11
CA VAL A 205 -17.80 13.05 -8.82
C VAL A 205 -17.21 12.22 -7.68
N ILE A 206 -17.03 10.92 -7.89
CA ILE A 206 -16.41 10.04 -6.88
C ILE A 206 -14.97 10.48 -6.60
N GLY A 207 -14.23 10.88 -7.62
CA GLY A 207 -12.90 11.45 -7.45
C GLY A 207 -12.89 12.73 -6.61
N GLU A 208 -13.88 13.62 -6.80
CA GLU A 208 -14.04 14.80 -5.94
C GLU A 208 -14.40 14.41 -4.51
N MET A 209 -15.27 13.43 -4.31
CA MET A 209 -15.60 12.93 -2.96
C MET A 209 -14.38 12.35 -2.25
N GLU A 210 -13.55 11.55 -2.94
CA GLU A 210 -12.33 10.96 -2.37
C GLU A 210 -11.27 12.01 -2.00
N ARG A 211 -11.16 13.09 -2.76
CA ARG A 211 -10.24 14.20 -2.46
C ARG A 211 -10.70 15.10 -1.32
N ASN A 212 -11.99 15.15 -1.05
CA ASN A 212 -12.58 16.05 -0.08
C ASN A 212 -13.24 15.30 1.09
N ILE A 213 -12.54 14.34 1.68
CA ILE A 213 -13.03 13.53 2.82
C ILE A 213 -13.17 14.39 4.08
N GLU A 214 -12.17 15.22 4.37
CA GLU A 214 -12.10 16.07 5.57
C GLU A 214 -13.10 17.24 5.51
N GLN A 215 -13.29 17.81 4.33
CA GLN A 215 -14.24 18.90 4.08
C GLN A 215 -15.27 18.48 3.03
N PRO A 216 -16.30 17.72 3.42
CA PRO A 216 -17.19 17.11 2.46
C PRO A 216 -17.98 18.15 1.65
N LEU A 217 -17.91 18.01 0.34
CA LEU A 217 -18.67 18.85 -0.58
C LEU A 217 -20.17 18.48 -0.52
N ASN A 218 -21.04 19.48 -0.56
CA ASN A 218 -22.45 19.21 -0.65
C ASN A 218 -22.86 18.70 -2.04
N THR A 219 -24.02 18.05 -2.13
CA THR A 219 -24.50 17.41 -3.37
C THR A 219 -24.68 18.40 -4.53
N GLN A 220 -24.99 19.67 -4.24
CA GLN A 220 -25.14 20.68 -5.30
C GLN A 220 -23.78 21.01 -5.93
N VAL A 221 -22.75 21.26 -5.11
CA VAL A 221 -21.38 21.52 -5.59
C VAL A 221 -20.86 20.34 -6.43
N LEU A 222 -21.12 19.11 -6.01
CA LEU A 222 -20.76 17.91 -6.77
C LEU A 222 -21.50 17.81 -8.11
N ALA A 223 -22.78 18.20 -8.15
CA ALA A 223 -23.57 18.23 -9.37
C ALA A 223 -23.06 19.30 -10.34
N ASP A 224 -22.77 20.50 -9.83
CA ASP A 224 -22.25 21.62 -10.62
C ASP A 224 -20.89 21.30 -11.23
N ALA A 225 -20.01 20.60 -10.51
CA ALA A 225 -18.67 20.16 -10.97
C ALA A 225 -18.72 19.28 -12.24
N VAL A 226 -19.84 18.62 -12.50
CA VAL A 226 -20.07 17.77 -13.68
C VAL A 226 -21.20 18.27 -14.58
N GLN A 227 -21.66 19.48 -14.35
CA GLN A 227 -22.69 20.15 -15.15
C GLN A 227 -23.98 19.31 -15.28
N VAL A 228 -24.54 18.93 -14.14
CA VAL A 228 -25.85 18.29 -14.05
C VAL A 228 -26.66 18.89 -12.91
N THR A 229 -27.99 18.70 -12.94
CA THR A 229 -28.82 19.05 -11.79
C THR A 229 -28.62 18.03 -10.67
N ARG A 230 -28.89 18.44 -9.42
CA ARG A 230 -28.88 17.54 -8.26
C ARG A 230 -29.74 16.29 -8.50
N ARG A 231 -30.93 16.42 -9.06
CA ARG A 231 -31.84 15.32 -9.38
C ARG A 231 -31.23 14.35 -10.42
N GLN A 232 -30.50 14.88 -11.41
CA GLN A 232 -29.80 14.05 -12.38
C GLN A 232 -28.64 13.27 -11.72
N LEU A 233 -27.89 13.92 -10.82
CA LEU A 233 -26.83 13.26 -10.07
C LEU A 233 -27.37 12.15 -9.18
N GLU A 234 -28.45 12.39 -8.44
CA GLU A 234 -29.13 11.38 -7.61
C GLU A 234 -29.58 10.18 -8.46
N ARG A 235 -30.15 10.44 -9.66
CA ARG A 235 -30.54 9.38 -10.60
C ARG A 235 -29.33 8.56 -11.10
N LEU A 236 -28.22 9.21 -11.39
CA LEU A 236 -27.00 8.49 -11.81
C LEU A 236 -26.46 7.59 -10.70
N PHE A 237 -26.42 8.05 -9.45
CA PHE A 237 -26.00 7.21 -8.33
C PHE A 237 -26.93 6.01 -8.12
N ARG A 238 -28.26 6.24 -8.19
CA ARG A 238 -29.23 5.14 -8.12
C ARG A 238 -29.06 4.11 -9.22
N LEU A 239 -28.89 4.57 -10.46
CA LEU A 239 -28.81 3.70 -11.61
C LEU A 239 -27.54 2.83 -11.65
N HIS A 240 -26.40 3.40 -11.25
CA HIS A 240 -25.10 2.74 -11.41
C HIS A 240 -24.52 2.15 -10.13
N LEU A 241 -24.95 2.63 -8.97
CA LEU A 241 -24.36 2.30 -7.66
C LEU A 241 -25.39 1.83 -6.63
N ASP A 242 -26.67 1.82 -7.01
CA ASP A 242 -27.80 1.52 -6.12
C ASP A 242 -27.79 2.31 -4.81
N ASP A 243 -27.38 3.60 -4.88
CA ASP A 243 -27.20 4.46 -3.72
C ASP A 243 -27.60 5.90 -4.00
N THR A 244 -27.50 6.74 -2.98
CA THR A 244 -27.59 8.20 -3.11
C THR A 244 -26.20 8.82 -3.03
N PRO A 245 -25.95 10.02 -3.60
CA PRO A 245 -24.69 10.73 -3.47
C PRO A 245 -24.24 10.87 -2.01
N SER A 246 -25.16 11.27 -1.14
CA SER A 246 -24.89 11.47 0.30
C SER A 246 -24.59 10.15 1.02
N GLY A 247 -25.33 9.06 0.71
CA GLY A 247 -25.11 7.73 1.28
C GLY A 247 -23.76 7.17 0.87
N PHE A 248 -23.44 7.26 -0.41
CA PHE A 248 -22.14 6.83 -0.94
C PHE A 248 -20.99 7.62 -0.30
N TYR A 249 -21.12 8.94 -0.20
CA TYR A 249 -20.10 9.79 0.42
C TYR A 249 -19.91 9.46 1.91
N LEU A 250 -21.00 9.24 2.63
CA LEU A 250 -20.94 8.80 4.02
C LEU A 250 -20.15 7.47 4.15
N ARG A 251 -20.39 6.52 3.25
CA ARG A 251 -19.65 5.26 3.24
C ARG A 251 -18.16 5.49 3.02
N LEU A 252 -17.75 6.29 2.05
CA LEU A 252 -16.34 6.62 1.80
C LEU A 252 -15.68 7.20 3.07
N ARG A 253 -16.34 8.12 3.74
CA ARG A 253 -15.84 8.75 4.97
C ARG A 253 -15.73 7.76 6.12
N LEU A 254 -16.70 6.86 6.28
CA LEU A 254 -16.67 5.82 7.30
C LEU A 254 -15.59 4.75 7.03
N ASP A 255 -15.38 4.38 5.76
CA ASP A 255 -14.31 3.44 5.38
C ASP A 255 -12.94 4.06 5.67
N LYS A 256 -12.74 5.35 5.36
CA LYS A 256 -11.53 6.09 5.73
C LYS A 256 -11.35 6.16 7.25
N ALA A 257 -12.42 6.43 7.98
CA ALA A 257 -12.37 6.46 9.45
C ALA A 257 -11.96 5.12 10.05
N ARG A 258 -12.47 4.02 9.52
CA ARG A 258 -12.07 2.67 9.95
C ARG A 258 -10.60 2.40 9.70
N GLN A 259 -10.10 2.83 8.55
CA GLN A 259 -8.67 2.75 8.22
C GLN A 259 -7.82 3.52 9.23
N LEU A 260 -8.14 4.80 9.50
CA LEU A 260 -7.40 5.63 10.45
C LEU A 260 -7.46 5.06 11.89
N LEU A 261 -8.64 4.58 12.33
CA LEU A 261 -8.78 3.94 13.64
C LEU A 261 -7.85 2.74 13.83
N ARG A 262 -7.61 1.98 12.76
CA ARG A 262 -6.80 0.76 12.81
C ARG A 262 -5.31 1.01 12.59
N GLN A 263 -4.94 2.10 11.94
CA GLN A 263 -3.56 2.31 11.48
C GLN A 263 -2.85 3.47 12.19
N THR A 264 -3.59 4.37 12.87
CA THR A 264 -3.02 5.54 13.54
C THR A 264 -3.32 5.53 15.04
N ASP A 265 -2.60 6.35 15.79
CA ASP A 265 -2.84 6.59 17.22
C ASP A 265 -3.81 7.77 17.47
N MET A 266 -4.40 8.34 16.41
CA MET A 266 -5.41 9.41 16.50
C MET A 266 -6.55 9.01 17.42
N SER A 267 -7.00 9.89 18.27
CA SER A 267 -8.21 9.66 19.08
C SER A 267 -9.44 9.45 18.20
N VAL A 268 -10.49 8.85 18.74
CA VAL A 268 -11.77 8.67 18.02
C VAL A 268 -12.33 10.02 17.54
N LEU A 269 -12.10 11.09 18.31
CA LEU A 269 -12.55 12.44 17.96
C LEU A 269 -11.74 13.02 16.80
N GLU A 270 -10.41 12.89 16.84
CA GLU A 270 -9.53 13.32 15.74
C GLU A 270 -9.86 12.58 14.44
N VAL A 271 -10.10 11.26 14.49
CA VAL A 271 -10.53 10.49 13.32
C VAL A 271 -11.88 10.99 12.79
N ALA A 272 -12.84 11.30 13.68
CA ALA A 272 -14.12 11.86 13.25
C ALA A 272 -13.94 13.19 12.51
N VAL A 273 -13.12 14.09 13.04
CA VAL A 273 -12.79 15.38 12.40
C VAL A 273 -12.06 15.17 11.08
N ALA A 274 -11.03 14.36 11.03
CA ALA A 274 -10.27 14.05 9.81
C ALA A 274 -11.13 13.41 8.70
N CYS A 275 -12.26 12.81 9.07
CA CYS A 275 -13.25 12.28 8.13
C CYS A 275 -14.46 13.22 7.94
N GLY A 276 -14.36 14.49 8.33
CA GLY A 276 -15.33 15.53 8.08
C GLY A 276 -16.63 15.42 8.90
N PHE A 277 -16.60 14.75 10.06
CA PHE A 277 -17.77 14.69 10.94
C PHE A 277 -17.72 15.83 11.96
N GLU A 278 -18.74 16.69 11.93
CA GLU A 278 -18.92 17.80 12.87
C GLU A 278 -19.44 17.34 14.24
N SER A 279 -20.07 16.17 14.30
CA SER A 279 -20.65 15.59 15.53
C SER A 279 -20.11 14.20 15.80
N ALA A 280 -19.43 14.03 16.95
CA ALA A 280 -18.94 12.73 17.41
C ALA A 280 -20.08 11.72 17.64
N SER A 281 -21.26 12.20 18.06
CA SER A 281 -22.44 11.35 18.26
C SER A 281 -22.99 10.84 16.94
N TYR A 282 -23.06 11.71 15.91
CA TYR A 282 -23.46 11.30 14.57
C TYR A 282 -22.46 10.33 13.96
N PHE A 283 -21.15 10.61 14.10
CA PHE A 283 -20.09 9.71 13.68
C PHE A 283 -20.25 8.32 14.29
N THR A 284 -20.32 8.24 15.62
CA THR A 284 -20.41 6.96 16.34
C THR A 284 -21.65 6.15 15.94
N ARG A 285 -22.79 6.82 15.79
CA ARG A 285 -24.03 6.16 15.35
C ARG A 285 -23.92 5.65 13.91
N SER A 286 -23.41 6.46 12.98
CA SER A 286 -23.23 6.07 11.58
C SER A 286 -22.22 4.95 11.42
N TYR A 287 -21.13 5.01 12.18
CA TYR A 287 -20.09 3.99 12.20
C TYR A 287 -20.65 2.64 12.68
N ARG A 288 -21.39 2.64 13.82
CA ARG A 288 -22.02 1.44 14.34
C ARG A 288 -23.06 0.86 13.38
N ALA A 289 -23.83 1.69 12.73
CA ALA A 289 -24.81 1.25 11.74
C ALA A 289 -24.16 0.55 10.54
N ARG A 290 -22.93 0.94 10.16
CA ARG A 290 -22.21 0.36 9.02
C ARG A 290 -21.39 -0.88 9.38
N PHE A 291 -20.72 -0.88 10.53
CA PHE A 291 -19.72 -1.91 10.88
C PHE A 291 -20.15 -2.81 12.03
N GLU A 292 -21.36 -2.61 12.59
CA GLU A 292 -21.92 -3.35 13.73
C GLU A 292 -21.04 -3.29 15.00
N ARG A 293 -20.06 -2.39 15.02
CA ARG A 293 -19.13 -2.12 16.12
C ARG A 293 -18.98 -0.64 16.35
N CYS A 294 -18.66 -0.23 17.57
CA CYS A 294 -18.33 1.17 17.79
C CYS A 294 -16.87 1.48 17.40
N PRO A 295 -16.55 2.75 17.10
CA PRO A 295 -15.18 3.15 16.72
C PRO A 295 -14.12 2.73 17.74
N ARG A 296 -14.45 2.76 19.02
CA ARG A 296 -13.56 2.39 20.13
C ARG A 296 -13.25 0.89 20.15
N GLU A 297 -14.23 0.05 19.84
CA GLU A 297 -14.06 -1.40 19.74
C GLU A 297 -13.17 -1.79 18.57
N ASP A 298 -13.34 -1.15 17.43
CA ASP A 298 -12.53 -1.41 16.24
C ASP A 298 -11.05 -0.99 16.44
N ARG A 299 -10.81 0.03 17.30
CA ARG A 299 -9.46 0.40 17.73
C ARG A 299 -8.83 -0.66 18.64
N LEU A 300 -9.62 -1.17 19.60
CA LEU A 300 -9.14 -2.20 20.53
C LEU A 300 -8.86 -3.52 19.82
N ALA A 301 -9.58 -3.83 18.75
CA ALA A 301 -9.31 -4.99 17.89
C ALA A 301 -7.95 -4.96 17.20
N ARG A 302 -7.25 -3.81 17.18
CA ARG A 302 -5.86 -3.66 16.75
C ARG A 302 -4.86 -4.34 17.71
N VAL A 303 -5.25 -4.54 18.97
CA VAL A 303 -4.35 -4.99 20.05
C VAL A 303 -4.40 -6.52 20.27
N VAL A 304 -5.23 -7.24 19.53
CA VAL A 304 -5.38 -8.69 19.59
C VAL A 304 -4.85 -9.32 18.30
#